data_606b224de50d760064dcc962845bd42c
#
_entry.id   606b224de50d760064dcc962845bd42c
#
_cell.length_a   1.000
_cell.length_b   1.000
_cell.length_c   1.000
_cell.angle_alpha   90.00
_cell.angle_beta   90.00
_cell.angle_gamma   90.00
#
_symmetry.space_group_name_H-M   'P 1'
#
loop_
_entity.id
_entity.type
_entity.pdbx_description
1 polymer ?
#
loop_
_entity_poly.entity_id
_entity_poly.type
_entity_poly.pdbx_seq_one_letter_code
_entity_poly.pdbx_strand_id
1 'polypeptide(L)'
;MEQVYISGKPPRLDFENIPIIDVAALKSPDRRERHRLATEIHDACTQVGFFYIKNHGISEELISALHDAAHRFFALPEEQKMEYSVAKSKKYRGFMPVDAEEIPIADDPSERTDTNNTGALLESFDIGYEILADPQRAADDVLPPDTYDLYGDNQWPSDEVLPDFRDTYLLYCAEALTLCRRLMRSFALALNLEEGFFDPVMNFPGVTSRLLHYPPQLVEGEVRDGLGAHTDYECFTILSQDNVPALQVRNARGEWVVAPPIPGTLVVNIADCLSKWTNETFKSTVHRVVNLTGQERYSIPFFFGVDYNTTVSVLPSCISDDRPACVQPFKAGEFVRAQLAKTYVAYSEEPSTKAR
;
A
#
# COMPACT_ATOMS: atom_id res chain seq x y z
N MET A 1 11.48 -14.49 -13.83
CA MET A 1 10.87 -14.55 -15.17
C MET A 1 10.67 -13.14 -15.65
N GLU A 2 11.24 -12.75 -16.80
CA GLU A 2 10.95 -11.44 -17.39
C GLU A 2 9.46 -11.38 -17.76
N GLN A 3 8.74 -10.40 -17.23
CA GLN A 3 7.37 -10.11 -17.66
C GLN A 3 7.43 -9.50 -19.06
N VAL A 4 6.94 -10.24 -20.06
CA VAL A 4 6.84 -9.75 -21.44
C VAL A 4 5.65 -8.78 -21.52
N TYR A 5 5.93 -7.48 -21.54
CA TYR A 5 4.93 -6.46 -21.84
C TYR A 5 4.60 -6.47 -23.32
N ILE A 6 3.33 -6.66 -23.64
CA ILE A 6 2.82 -6.49 -25.02
C ILE A 6 2.50 -4.99 -25.18
N SER A 7 3.10 -4.35 -26.16
CA SER A 7 3.09 -2.90 -26.37
C SER A 7 1.70 -2.29 -26.55
N GLY A 8 1.40 -1.24 -25.77
CA GLY A 8 0.18 -0.45 -25.88
C GLY A 8 -0.29 0.09 -24.52
N LYS A 9 0.59 0.74 -23.73
CA LYS A 9 0.17 1.41 -22.49
C LYS A 9 -0.92 2.45 -22.81
N PRO A 10 -2.07 2.44 -22.10
CA PRO A 10 -3.05 3.51 -22.24
C PRO A 10 -2.42 4.85 -21.81
N PRO A 11 -2.82 5.97 -22.43
CA PRO A 11 -2.21 7.27 -22.13
C PRO A 11 -2.39 7.63 -20.67
N ARG A 12 -1.31 8.05 -20.01
CA ARG A 12 -1.37 8.68 -18.70
C ARG A 12 -2.09 10.02 -18.88
N LEU A 13 -3.01 10.33 -17.97
CA LEU A 13 -3.72 11.59 -18.00
C LEU A 13 -2.98 12.64 -17.16
N ASP A 14 -3.11 13.86 -17.61
CA ASP A 14 -2.52 15.03 -16.98
C ASP A 14 -3.46 15.54 -15.89
N PHE A 15 -3.01 15.53 -14.63
CA PHE A 15 -3.77 16.04 -13.49
C PHE A 15 -2.94 17.05 -12.69
N GLU A 16 -3.61 18.04 -12.14
CA GLU A 16 -3.02 19.08 -11.28
C GLU A 16 -3.51 18.95 -9.83
N ASN A 17 -4.59 18.18 -9.61
CA ASN A 17 -5.21 17.99 -8.29
C ASN A 17 -5.61 16.53 -8.11
N ILE A 18 -5.57 16.08 -6.86
CA ILE A 18 -6.02 14.76 -6.45
C ILE A 18 -7.47 14.88 -5.96
N PRO A 19 -8.43 14.13 -6.54
CA PRO A 19 -9.85 14.26 -6.19
C PRO A 19 -10.15 13.84 -4.75
N ILE A 20 -11.19 14.44 -4.16
CA ILE A 20 -11.72 14.08 -2.83
C ILE A 20 -13.10 13.48 -3.03
N ILE A 21 -13.29 12.22 -2.62
CA ILE A 21 -14.52 11.46 -2.80
C ILE A 21 -15.20 11.24 -1.44
N ASP A 22 -16.49 11.51 -1.36
CA ASP A 22 -17.31 11.16 -0.19
C ASP A 22 -17.78 9.71 -0.29
N VAL A 23 -17.21 8.85 0.55
CA VAL A 23 -17.48 7.41 0.51
C VAL A 23 -18.58 6.96 1.47
N ALA A 24 -19.37 7.86 2.02
CA ALA A 24 -20.51 7.49 2.90
C ALA A 24 -21.46 6.46 2.25
N ALA A 25 -21.64 6.55 0.93
CA ALA A 25 -22.50 5.65 0.17
C ALA A 25 -22.00 4.19 0.08
N LEU A 26 -20.76 3.87 0.51
CA LEU A 26 -20.28 2.48 0.66
C LEU A 26 -21.18 1.65 1.60
N LYS A 27 -21.85 2.30 2.54
CA LYS A 27 -22.76 1.68 3.53
C LYS A 27 -24.24 1.83 3.14
N SER A 28 -24.57 2.51 2.05
CA SER A 28 -25.96 2.77 1.66
C SER A 28 -26.68 1.47 1.26
N PRO A 29 -27.92 1.24 1.71
CA PRO A 29 -28.76 0.17 1.21
C PRO A 29 -29.24 0.44 -0.24
N ASP A 30 -29.25 1.68 -0.70
CA ASP A 30 -29.63 2.04 -2.08
C ASP A 30 -28.50 1.73 -3.07
N ARG A 31 -28.74 0.74 -3.92
CA ARG A 31 -27.81 0.35 -4.97
C ARG A 31 -27.46 1.52 -5.92
N ARG A 32 -28.38 2.44 -6.16
CA ARG A 32 -28.15 3.59 -7.06
C ARG A 32 -27.14 4.57 -6.46
N GLU A 33 -27.12 4.74 -5.14
CA GLU A 33 -26.11 5.57 -4.47
C GLU A 33 -24.73 4.92 -4.56
N ARG A 34 -24.65 3.59 -4.35
CA ARG A 34 -23.38 2.86 -4.51
C ARG A 34 -22.87 2.89 -5.95
N HIS A 35 -23.74 2.83 -6.97
CA HIS A 35 -23.32 2.97 -8.38
C HIS A 35 -22.85 4.39 -8.71
N ARG A 36 -23.45 5.45 -8.15
CA ARG A 36 -22.93 6.81 -8.33
C ARG A 36 -21.54 6.96 -7.75
N LEU A 37 -21.35 6.49 -6.53
CA LEU A 37 -20.01 6.46 -5.92
C LEU A 37 -19.02 5.67 -6.77
N ALA A 38 -19.40 4.50 -7.27
CA ALA A 38 -18.55 3.69 -8.14
C ALA A 38 -18.15 4.42 -9.42
N THR A 39 -19.00 5.30 -9.97
CA THR A 39 -18.65 6.15 -11.13
C THR A 39 -17.58 7.18 -10.76
N GLU A 40 -17.70 7.86 -9.62
CA GLU A 40 -16.69 8.81 -9.14
C GLU A 40 -15.35 8.12 -8.89
N ILE A 41 -15.39 6.93 -8.28
CA ILE A 41 -14.20 6.09 -8.04
C ILE A 41 -13.59 5.62 -9.37
N HIS A 42 -14.40 5.22 -10.35
CA HIS A 42 -13.93 4.85 -11.68
C HIS A 42 -13.10 5.98 -12.31
N ASP A 43 -13.65 7.19 -12.30
CA ASP A 43 -13.01 8.36 -12.90
C ASP A 43 -11.68 8.67 -12.19
N ALA A 44 -11.65 8.63 -10.86
CA ALA A 44 -10.42 8.83 -10.10
C ALA A 44 -9.37 7.74 -10.39
N CYS A 45 -9.76 6.47 -10.43
CA CYS A 45 -8.86 5.35 -10.71
C CYS A 45 -8.30 5.36 -12.14
N THR A 46 -9.09 5.81 -13.11
CA THR A 46 -8.69 5.84 -14.53
C THR A 46 -7.89 7.08 -14.88
N GLN A 47 -8.16 8.22 -14.23
CA GLN A 47 -7.54 9.50 -14.55
C GLN A 47 -6.29 9.77 -13.73
N VAL A 48 -6.30 9.44 -12.43
CA VAL A 48 -5.25 9.80 -11.48
C VAL A 48 -4.59 8.57 -10.86
N GLY A 49 -5.38 7.55 -10.50
CA GLY A 49 -4.93 6.41 -9.71
C GLY A 49 -4.77 6.72 -8.22
N PHE A 50 -5.02 7.98 -7.81
CA PHE A 50 -5.00 8.48 -6.45
C PHE A 50 -6.23 9.32 -6.15
N PHE A 51 -6.77 9.21 -4.94
CA PHE A 51 -7.85 10.06 -4.45
C PHE A 51 -7.91 10.07 -2.93
N TYR A 52 -8.43 11.14 -2.36
CA TYR A 52 -8.79 11.18 -0.94
C TYR A 52 -10.18 10.62 -0.74
N ILE A 53 -10.39 9.97 0.39
CA ILE A 53 -11.73 9.54 0.84
C ILE A 53 -12.07 10.21 2.18
N LYS A 54 -13.27 10.79 2.26
CA LYS A 54 -13.88 11.29 3.50
C LYS A 54 -15.11 10.47 3.87
N ASN A 55 -15.56 10.54 5.12
CA ASN A 55 -16.67 9.74 5.63
C ASN A 55 -16.44 8.22 5.51
N HIS A 56 -15.20 7.79 5.59
CA HIS A 56 -14.75 6.40 5.44
C HIS A 56 -15.18 5.49 6.61
N GLY A 57 -15.52 6.07 7.75
CA GLY A 57 -16.12 5.39 8.89
C GLY A 57 -15.14 4.83 9.92
N ILE A 58 -13.83 4.94 9.74
CA ILE A 58 -12.84 4.76 10.80
C ILE A 58 -12.83 6.04 11.63
N SER A 59 -12.90 5.94 12.95
CA SER A 59 -12.97 7.13 13.80
C SER A 59 -11.63 7.87 13.87
N GLU A 60 -11.68 9.19 14.00
CA GLU A 60 -10.47 10.03 14.11
C GLU A 60 -9.71 9.71 15.41
N GLU A 61 -10.43 9.34 16.48
CA GLU A 61 -9.83 8.94 17.75
C GLU A 61 -8.97 7.67 17.58
N LEU A 62 -9.45 6.68 16.81
CA LEU A 62 -8.71 5.45 16.55
C LEU A 62 -7.48 5.72 15.67
N ILE A 63 -7.62 6.56 14.64
CA ILE A 63 -6.50 6.98 13.80
C ILE A 63 -5.45 7.72 14.64
N SER A 64 -5.87 8.66 15.50
CA SER A 64 -4.97 9.38 16.40
C SER A 64 -4.26 8.44 17.36
N ALA A 65 -4.99 7.51 17.98
CA ALA A 65 -4.40 6.52 18.89
C ALA A 65 -3.34 5.64 18.19
N LEU A 66 -3.56 5.29 16.93
CA LEU A 66 -2.59 4.54 16.15
C LEU A 66 -1.34 5.37 15.82
N HIS A 67 -1.49 6.64 15.45
CA HIS A 67 -0.36 7.55 15.28
C HIS A 67 0.42 7.73 16.59
N ASP A 68 -0.26 7.90 17.73
CA ASP A 68 0.37 7.98 19.05
C ASP A 68 1.13 6.69 19.41
N ALA A 69 0.59 5.52 19.03
CA ALA A 69 1.28 4.24 19.20
C ALA A 69 2.55 4.16 18.34
N ALA A 70 2.49 4.63 17.08
CA ALA A 70 3.66 4.72 16.22
C ALA A 70 4.73 5.68 16.79
N HIS A 71 4.33 6.87 17.25
CA HIS A 71 5.24 7.80 17.91
C HIS A 71 5.95 7.15 19.12
N ARG A 72 5.20 6.46 19.97
CA ARG A 72 5.78 5.77 21.15
C ARG A 72 6.76 4.67 20.73
N PHE A 73 6.47 3.91 19.67
CA PHE A 73 7.37 2.87 19.18
C PHE A 73 8.69 3.47 18.67
N PHE A 74 8.62 4.48 17.79
CA PHE A 74 9.83 5.08 17.22
C PHE A 74 10.63 5.92 18.22
N ALA A 75 10.03 6.36 19.32
CA ALA A 75 10.74 7.00 20.44
C ALA A 75 11.54 6.02 21.32
N LEU A 76 11.36 4.69 21.16
CA LEU A 76 12.17 3.71 21.87
C LEU A 76 13.66 3.83 21.44
N PRO A 77 14.62 3.52 22.35
CA PRO A 77 16.00 3.35 21.97
C PRO A 77 16.17 2.34 20.82
N GLU A 78 17.11 2.61 19.93
CA GLU A 78 17.34 1.76 18.75
C GLU A 78 17.58 0.29 19.12
N GLU A 79 18.32 0.02 20.20
CA GLU A 79 18.56 -1.34 20.70
C GLU A 79 17.24 -2.08 21.00
N GLN A 80 16.27 -1.38 21.58
CA GLN A 80 14.94 -1.97 21.86
C GLN A 80 14.13 -2.18 20.59
N LYS A 81 14.16 -1.24 19.63
CA LYS A 81 13.52 -1.41 18.33
C LYS A 81 14.10 -2.61 17.58
N MET A 82 15.42 -2.81 17.65
CA MET A 82 16.14 -3.93 17.03
C MET A 82 15.79 -5.30 17.64
N GLU A 83 15.19 -5.36 18.81
CA GLU A 83 14.63 -6.62 19.33
C GLU A 83 13.52 -7.16 18.42
N TYR A 84 12.84 -6.29 17.68
CA TYR A 84 11.79 -6.60 16.72
C TYR A 84 12.24 -6.48 15.27
N SER A 85 13.54 -6.56 15.00
CA SER A 85 14.11 -6.39 13.66
C SER A 85 13.48 -7.34 12.62
N VAL A 86 13.21 -6.82 11.44
CA VAL A 86 12.75 -7.58 10.27
C VAL A 86 13.69 -8.76 9.93
N ALA A 87 14.96 -8.67 10.26
CA ALA A 87 15.94 -9.76 10.09
C ALA A 87 15.60 -11.04 10.89
N LYS A 88 14.77 -10.93 11.92
CA LYS A 88 14.30 -12.07 12.72
C LYS A 88 13.06 -12.74 12.14
N SER A 89 12.47 -12.17 11.08
CA SER A 89 11.26 -12.67 10.42
C SER A 89 11.55 -13.10 8.99
N LYS A 90 11.22 -14.34 8.64
CA LYS A 90 11.24 -14.82 7.25
C LYS A 90 10.13 -14.21 6.38
N LYS A 91 9.24 -13.41 6.98
CA LYS A 91 8.00 -12.92 6.40
C LYS A 91 7.97 -11.41 6.23
N TYR A 92 9.16 -10.77 6.29
CA TYR A 92 9.26 -9.31 6.18
C TYR A 92 8.40 -8.56 7.21
N ARG A 93 8.46 -8.98 8.51
CA ARG A 93 7.71 -8.38 9.62
C ARG A 93 8.65 -7.82 10.67
N GLY A 94 8.32 -6.65 11.19
CA GLY A 94 9.06 -6.01 12.28
C GLY A 94 9.76 -4.72 11.88
N PHE A 95 10.73 -4.33 12.68
CA PHE A 95 11.44 -3.06 12.58
C PHE A 95 12.55 -3.09 11.51
N MET A 96 12.58 -2.05 10.70
CA MET A 96 13.64 -1.76 9.75
C MET A 96 14.22 -0.36 10.03
N PRO A 97 15.54 -0.25 10.30
CA PRO A 97 16.18 1.02 10.61
C PRO A 97 16.31 1.93 9.38
N VAL A 98 16.66 3.19 9.63
CA VAL A 98 16.94 4.19 8.57
C VAL A 98 18.00 3.67 7.60
N ASP A 99 17.88 3.98 6.33
CA ASP A 99 18.77 3.59 5.22
C ASP A 99 18.83 2.07 4.92
N ALA A 100 18.01 1.25 5.56
CA ALA A 100 18.00 -0.19 5.31
C ALA A 100 17.07 -0.61 4.15
N GLU A 101 16.15 0.26 3.72
CA GLU A 101 15.27 0.00 2.60
C GLU A 101 15.93 0.40 1.28
N GLU A 102 16.03 -0.55 0.34
CA GLU A 102 16.45 -0.25 -1.02
C GLU A 102 15.21 -0.01 -1.89
N ILE A 103 15.22 1.10 -2.64
CA ILE A 103 14.14 1.37 -3.58
C ILE A 103 14.51 0.69 -4.90
N PRO A 104 13.70 -0.26 -5.38
CA PRO A 104 13.97 -0.91 -6.65
C PRO A 104 14.06 0.14 -7.77
N ILE A 105 15.15 0.11 -8.54
CA ILE A 105 15.27 0.95 -9.73
C ILE A 105 14.16 0.51 -10.70
N ALA A 106 13.30 1.46 -11.10
CA ALA A 106 12.23 1.18 -12.05
C ALA A 106 12.78 0.52 -13.31
N ASP A 107 12.12 -0.55 -13.76
CA ASP A 107 12.51 -1.28 -14.98
C ASP A 107 12.40 -0.38 -16.23
N ASP A 108 11.44 0.56 -16.23
CA ASP A 108 11.29 1.58 -17.29
C ASP A 108 12.23 2.77 -17.04
N PRO A 109 13.19 3.05 -17.95
CA PRO A 109 14.09 4.19 -17.80
C PRO A 109 13.39 5.55 -17.66
N SER A 110 12.15 5.69 -18.19
CA SER A 110 11.35 6.91 -18.06
C SER A 110 10.76 7.09 -16.65
N GLU A 111 10.75 6.04 -15.85
CA GLU A 111 10.26 6.04 -14.48
C GLU A 111 11.39 6.24 -13.46
N ARG A 112 12.66 6.17 -13.90
CA ARG A 112 13.82 6.42 -13.05
C ARG A 112 13.88 7.89 -12.65
N THR A 113 14.12 8.13 -11.36
CA THR A 113 14.43 9.48 -10.89
C THR A 113 15.94 9.69 -10.89
N ASP A 114 16.39 10.93 -11.19
CA ASP A 114 17.82 11.29 -11.24
C ASP A 114 18.51 11.30 -9.85
N THR A 115 17.87 10.78 -8.82
CA THR A 115 18.48 10.73 -7.48
C THR A 115 19.48 9.58 -7.40
N ASN A 116 20.75 9.91 -7.21
CA ASN A 116 21.82 8.94 -6.87
C ASN A 116 21.64 8.33 -5.47
N ASN A 117 20.46 8.43 -4.90
CA ASN A 117 20.18 8.07 -3.51
C ASN A 117 19.61 6.66 -3.45
N THR A 118 20.40 5.71 -2.94
CA THR A 118 20.06 4.29 -2.88
C THR A 118 19.30 3.89 -1.61
N GLY A 119 19.22 4.75 -0.59
CA GLY A 119 18.54 4.46 0.68
C GLY A 119 17.39 5.40 0.99
N ALA A 120 16.33 4.89 1.61
CA ALA A 120 15.20 5.66 2.08
C ALA A 120 15.51 6.34 3.42
N LEU A 121 15.24 7.65 3.55
CA LEU A 121 15.37 8.37 4.82
C LEU A 121 14.10 8.14 5.66
N LEU A 122 13.90 6.90 6.07
CA LEU A 122 12.81 6.47 6.95
C LEU A 122 13.21 5.25 7.77
N GLU A 123 12.53 5.04 8.86
CA GLU A 123 12.46 3.77 9.58
C GLU A 123 11.02 3.26 9.56
N SER A 124 10.84 1.93 9.61
CA SER A 124 9.52 1.32 9.54
C SER A 124 9.30 0.23 10.59
N PHE A 125 8.03 -0.03 10.89
CA PHE A 125 7.62 -1.23 11.59
C PHE A 125 6.51 -1.90 10.79
N ASP A 126 6.79 -3.10 10.26
CA ASP A 126 5.98 -3.78 9.26
C ASP A 126 5.15 -4.91 9.88
N ILE A 127 3.84 -4.88 9.63
CA ILE A 127 2.85 -5.78 10.23
C ILE A 127 2.03 -6.42 9.09
N GLY A 128 1.88 -7.74 9.13
CA GLY A 128 1.09 -8.48 8.16
C GLY A 128 -0.33 -8.76 8.61
N TYR A 129 -1.05 -9.53 7.81
CA TYR A 129 -2.42 -9.94 8.11
C TYR A 129 -2.53 -10.63 9.46
N GLU A 130 -3.49 -10.17 10.27
CA GLU A 130 -3.85 -10.73 11.58
C GLU A 130 -5.26 -11.32 11.52
N ILE A 131 -5.35 -12.64 11.58
CA ILE A 131 -6.62 -13.34 11.50
C ILE A 131 -7.57 -12.95 12.64
N LEU A 132 -7.04 -12.70 13.85
CA LEU A 132 -7.82 -12.31 15.02
C LEU A 132 -8.41 -10.90 14.92
N ALA A 133 -7.84 -10.06 14.06
CA ALA A 133 -8.36 -8.71 13.77
C ALA A 133 -9.40 -8.71 12.65
N ASP A 134 -9.56 -9.81 11.91
CA ASP A 134 -10.46 -9.83 10.78
C ASP A 134 -11.92 -10.10 11.19
N PRO A 135 -12.84 -9.11 11.05
CA PRO A 135 -14.24 -9.27 11.46
C PRO A 135 -15.01 -10.33 10.68
N GLN A 136 -14.46 -10.84 9.58
CA GLN A 136 -15.07 -11.91 8.78
C GLN A 136 -14.53 -13.29 9.13
N ARG A 137 -13.64 -13.40 10.12
CA ARG A 137 -13.06 -14.67 10.56
C ARG A 137 -13.56 -15.07 11.92
N ALA A 138 -13.69 -16.36 12.12
CA ALA A 138 -13.96 -16.94 13.43
C ALA A 138 -12.62 -17.19 14.17
N ALA A 139 -12.69 -17.29 15.49
CA ALA A 139 -11.48 -17.49 16.31
C ALA A 139 -10.77 -18.83 16.07
N ASP A 140 -11.48 -19.81 15.48
CA ASP A 140 -10.98 -21.15 15.12
C ASP A 140 -10.64 -21.28 13.62
N ASP A 141 -10.79 -20.21 12.82
CA ASP A 141 -10.36 -20.21 11.43
C ASP A 141 -8.82 -20.37 11.36
N VAL A 142 -8.38 -21.12 10.38
CA VAL A 142 -6.95 -21.42 10.16
C VAL A 142 -6.50 -20.76 8.85
N LEU A 143 -5.34 -20.13 8.89
CA LEU A 143 -4.71 -19.55 7.68
C LEU A 143 -4.54 -20.65 6.61
N PRO A 144 -4.70 -20.29 5.32
CA PRO A 144 -4.42 -21.23 4.24
C PRO A 144 -2.93 -21.61 4.21
N PRO A 145 -2.55 -22.68 3.50
CA PRO A 145 -1.15 -23.02 3.30
C PRO A 145 -0.36 -21.82 2.75
N ASP A 146 0.72 -21.48 3.45
CA ASP A 146 1.57 -20.34 3.11
C ASP A 146 2.64 -20.74 2.09
N THR A 147 2.24 -20.81 0.83
CA THR A 147 3.12 -21.18 -0.29
C THR A 147 4.22 -20.15 -0.56
N TYR A 148 3.99 -18.89 -0.13
CA TYR A 148 4.85 -17.76 -0.49
C TYR A 148 5.58 -17.16 0.71
N ASP A 149 5.49 -17.73 1.89
CA ASP A 149 6.04 -17.18 3.15
C ASP A 149 5.59 -15.74 3.44
N LEU A 150 4.30 -15.44 3.22
CA LEU A 150 3.73 -14.11 3.41
C LEU A 150 2.71 -14.04 4.56
N TYR A 151 2.08 -15.18 4.92
CA TYR A 151 1.26 -15.29 6.11
C TYR A 151 2.11 -15.69 7.33
N GLY A 152 1.66 -15.39 8.53
CA GLY A 152 2.25 -15.85 9.77
C GLY A 152 2.34 -14.78 10.84
N ASP A 153 3.06 -15.11 11.91
CA ASP A 153 3.09 -14.30 13.12
C ASP A 153 3.78 -12.95 12.88
N ASN A 154 3.20 -11.92 13.45
CA ASN A 154 3.81 -10.61 13.57
C ASN A 154 4.71 -10.54 14.82
N GLN A 155 5.66 -9.63 14.80
CA GLN A 155 6.48 -9.31 15.95
C GLN A 155 5.79 -8.20 16.76
N TRP A 156 5.46 -8.47 18.03
CA TRP A 156 4.76 -7.51 18.86
C TRP A 156 5.61 -7.10 20.07
N PRO A 157 5.79 -5.78 20.32
CA PRO A 157 6.26 -5.33 21.61
C PRO A 157 5.34 -5.82 22.72
N SER A 158 5.92 -6.20 23.86
CA SER A 158 5.10 -6.57 25.02
C SER A 158 4.42 -5.34 25.63
N ASP A 159 3.32 -5.55 26.36
CA ASP A 159 2.61 -4.48 27.07
C ASP A 159 3.47 -3.83 28.15
N GLU A 160 4.51 -4.47 28.64
CA GLU A 160 5.48 -3.89 29.56
C GLU A 160 6.34 -2.82 28.86
N VAL A 161 6.60 -2.99 27.56
CA VAL A 161 7.41 -2.05 26.73
C VAL A 161 6.51 -1.00 26.12
N LEU A 162 5.43 -1.41 25.47
CA LEU A 162 4.46 -0.52 24.81
C LEU A 162 3.02 -0.95 25.14
N PRO A 163 2.46 -0.43 26.22
CA PRO A 163 1.06 -0.71 26.57
C PRO A 163 0.11 -0.38 25.43
N ASP A 164 -0.90 -1.23 25.21
CA ASP A 164 -1.98 -1.05 24.23
C ASP A 164 -1.55 -0.95 22.76
N PHE A 165 -0.26 -1.10 22.43
CA PHE A 165 0.25 -0.97 21.05
C PHE A 165 -0.42 -1.98 20.11
N ARG A 166 -0.39 -3.26 20.47
CA ARG A 166 -1.00 -4.33 19.70
C ARG A 166 -2.50 -4.16 19.59
N ASP A 167 -3.18 -3.91 20.68
CA ASP A 167 -4.64 -3.81 20.73
C ASP A 167 -5.14 -2.62 19.90
N THR A 168 -4.47 -1.48 19.97
CA THR A 168 -4.77 -0.30 19.14
C THR A 168 -4.63 -0.64 17.66
N TYR A 169 -3.55 -1.33 17.28
CA TYR A 169 -3.36 -1.75 15.89
C TYR A 169 -4.45 -2.73 15.44
N LEU A 170 -4.79 -3.74 16.26
CA LEU A 170 -5.80 -4.74 15.89
C LEU A 170 -7.18 -4.12 15.68
N LEU A 171 -7.56 -3.12 16.49
CA LEU A 171 -8.79 -2.36 16.30
C LEU A 171 -8.77 -1.60 14.96
N TYR A 172 -7.68 -0.90 14.65
CA TYR A 172 -7.54 -0.22 13.37
C TYR A 172 -7.57 -1.21 12.19
N CYS A 173 -6.87 -2.32 12.29
CA CYS A 173 -6.82 -3.36 11.27
C CYS A 173 -8.23 -3.90 10.95
N ALA A 174 -9.07 -4.13 11.96
CA ALA A 174 -10.45 -4.58 11.79
C ALA A 174 -11.30 -3.59 10.96
N GLU A 175 -11.21 -2.30 11.29
CA GLU A 175 -11.91 -1.24 10.55
C GLU A 175 -11.34 -1.05 9.14
N ALA A 176 -10.01 -1.09 8.99
CA ALA A 176 -9.34 -0.98 7.71
C ALA A 176 -9.73 -2.15 6.76
N LEU A 177 -9.72 -3.39 7.24
CA LEU A 177 -10.16 -4.57 6.49
C LEU A 177 -11.61 -4.42 6.02
N THR A 178 -12.48 -3.94 6.91
CA THR A 178 -13.90 -3.69 6.59
C THR A 178 -14.05 -2.63 5.50
N LEU A 179 -13.32 -1.52 5.61
CA LEU A 179 -13.31 -0.45 4.61
C LEU A 179 -12.76 -0.95 3.27
N CYS A 180 -11.63 -1.65 3.29
CA CYS A 180 -10.98 -2.16 2.08
C CYS A 180 -11.88 -3.13 1.29
N ARG A 181 -12.59 -4.05 1.96
CA ARG A 181 -13.54 -4.94 1.29
C ARG A 181 -14.71 -4.18 0.67
N ARG A 182 -15.19 -3.10 1.30
CA ARG A 182 -16.23 -2.22 0.71
C ARG A 182 -15.70 -1.46 -0.51
N LEU A 183 -14.47 -0.97 -0.46
CA LEU A 183 -13.82 -0.33 -1.61
C LEU A 183 -13.67 -1.33 -2.77
N MET A 184 -13.24 -2.58 -2.50
CA MET A 184 -13.16 -3.62 -3.55
C MET A 184 -14.51 -3.90 -4.21
N ARG A 185 -15.61 -3.93 -3.46
CA ARG A 185 -16.96 -4.04 -4.03
C ARG A 185 -17.31 -2.81 -4.90
N SER A 186 -16.89 -1.62 -4.48
CA SER A 186 -17.07 -0.41 -5.28
C SER A 186 -16.23 -0.43 -6.56
N PHE A 187 -15.01 -0.97 -6.50
CA PHE A 187 -14.18 -1.19 -7.70
C PHE A 187 -14.83 -2.21 -8.64
N ALA A 188 -15.48 -3.27 -8.14
CA ALA A 188 -16.25 -4.20 -8.98
C ALA A 188 -17.36 -3.47 -9.74
N LEU A 189 -18.17 -2.66 -9.04
CA LEU A 189 -19.21 -1.85 -9.68
C LEU A 189 -18.63 -0.84 -10.69
N ALA A 190 -17.50 -0.21 -10.36
CA ALA A 190 -16.80 0.73 -11.24
C ALA A 190 -16.31 0.07 -12.56
N LEU A 191 -16.04 -1.24 -12.52
CA LEU A 191 -15.66 -2.06 -13.66
C LEU A 191 -16.84 -2.73 -14.37
N ASN A 192 -18.07 -2.36 -14.02
CA ASN A 192 -19.31 -2.98 -14.50
C ASN A 192 -19.39 -4.49 -14.22
N LEU A 193 -18.82 -4.94 -13.10
CA LEU A 193 -18.93 -6.30 -12.59
C LEU A 193 -20.03 -6.40 -11.53
N GLU A 194 -20.39 -7.62 -11.16
CA GLU A 194 -21.23 -7.85 -9.98
C GLU A 194 -20.52 -7.34 -8.73
N GLU A 195 -21.26 -6.70 -7.81
CA GLU A 195 -20.71 -6.02 -6.62
C GLU A 195 -19.84 -6.93 -5.76
N GLY A 196 -20.20 -8.22 -5.64
CA GLY A 196 -19.43 -9.23 -4.88
C GLY A 196 -18.39 -9.99 -5.71
N PHE A 197 -18.02 -9.51 -6.89
CA PHE A 197 -17.13 -10.23 -7.81
C PHE A 197 -15.78 -10.64 -7.16
N PHE A 198 -15.23 -9.78 -6.33
CA PHE A 198 -13.94 -10.03 -5.67
C PHE A 198 -14.08 -10.72 -4.30
N ASP A 199 -15.30 -10.87 -3.74
CA ASP A 199 -15.50 -11.45 -2.39
C ASP A 199 -14.85 -12.84 -2.23
N PRO A 200 -14.95 -13.78 -3.21
CA PRO A 200 -14.37 -15.11 -3.06
C PRO A 200 -12.84 -15.16 -2.94
N VAL A 201 -12.16 -14.09 -3.33
CA VAL A 201 -10.68 -13.99 -3.30
C VAL A 201 -10.17 -13.07 -2.21
N MET A 202 -11.02 -12.70 -1.25
CA MET A 202 -10.67 -11.83 -0.11
C MET A 202 -10.99 -12.51 1.24
N ASN A 203 -10.89 -13.85 1.29
CA ASN A 203 -11.15 -14.59 2.52
C ASN A 203 -10.01 -14.43 3.54
N PHE A 204 -8.77 -14.50 3.06
CA PHE A 204 -7.55 -14.24 3.81
C PHE A 204 -6.70 -13.25 3.00
N PRO A 205 -7.09 -11.97 2.97
CA PRO A 205 -6.48 -11.02 2.05
C PRO A 205 -5.00 -10.84 2.34
N GLY A 206 -4.23 -10.62 1.27
CA GLY A 206 -2.87 -10.15 1.37
C GLY A 206 -2.89 -8.76 2.01
N VAL A 207 -2.28 -8.63 3.17
CA VAL A 207 -2.20 -7.36 3.90
C VAL A 207 -0.80 -7.16 4.43
N THR A 208 -0.30 -5.98 4.19
CA THR A 208 0.84 -5.42 4.93
C THR A 208 0.47 -4.01 5.37
N SER A 209 0.69 -3.68 6.62
CA SER A 209 0.61 -2.33 7.12
C SER A 209 1.97 -1.91 7.63
N ARG A 210 2.35 -0.67 7.39
CA ARG A 210 3.62 -0.13 7.82
C ARG A 210 3.38 1.09 8.70
N LEU A 211 3.95 1.11 9.89
CA LEU A 211 4.15 2.35 10.62
C LEU A 211 5.44 2.97 10.10
N LEU A 212 5.40 4.18 9.57
CA LEU A 212 6.53 4.86 8.96
C LEU A 212 6.88 6.13 9.73
N HIS A 213 8.15 6.28 10.05
CA HIS A 213 8.72 7.50 10.62
C HIS A 213 9.81 8.04 9.70
N TYR A 214 9.65 9.28 9.29
CA TYR A 214 10.62 10.03 8.47
C TYR A 214 11.29 11.06 9.37
N PRO A 215 12.57 10.90 9.69
CA PRO A 215 13.31 11.87 10.49
C PRO A 215 13.31 13.27 9.84
N PRO A 216 13.40 14.34 10.63
CA PRO A 216 13.55 15.68 10.08
C PRO A 216 14.85 15.80 9.30
N GLN A 217 14.81 16.44 8.13
CA GLN A 217 16.02 16.80 7.41
C GLN A 217 16.14 18.32 7.31
N LEU A 218 17.36 18.82 7.53
CA LEU A 218 17.64 20.23 7.35
C LEU A 218 17.80 20.52 5.85
N VAL A 219 17.21 21.63 5.39
CA VAL A 219 17.19 22.01 3.97
C VAL A 219 18.56 22.52 3.49
N GLU A 220 19.54 22.71 4.42
CA GLU A 220 20.90 23.10 4.08
C GLU A 220 21.72 21.86 3.69
N GLY A 221 21.81 21.60 2.37
CA GLY A 221 22.58 20.49 1.83
C GLY A 221 21.86 19.69 0.77
N GLU A 222 22.28 18.46 0.53
CA GLU A 222 21.64 17.55 -0.42
C GLU A 222 20.34 17.00 0.19
N VAL A 223 19.21 17.28 -0.48
CA VAL A 223 17.90 16.77 -0.09
C VAL A 223 17.81 15.30 -0.44
N ARG A 224 17.50 14.46 0.55
CA ARG A 224 17.25 13.04 0.35
C ARG A 224 15.75 12.77 0.24
N ASP A 225 15.36 11.81 -0.59
CA ASP A 225 14.01 11.30 -0.59
C ASP A 225 13.76 10.53 0.72
N GLY A 226 12.63 10.81 1.37
CA GLY A 226 12.15 10.00 2.49
C GLY A 226 11.82 8.59 2.02
N LEU A 227 11.13 8.49 0.88
CA LEU A 227 10.93 7.27 0.12
C LEU A 227 10.94 7.63 -1.37
N GLY A 228 11.82 7.03 -2.14
CA GLY A 228 11.99 7.33 -3.57
C GLY A 228 10.77 6.95 -4.41
N ALA A 229 10.83 7.31 -5.68
CA ALA A 229 9.74 7.09 -6.61
C ALA A 229 9.49 5.59 -6.84
N HIS A 230 8.25 5.16 -6.61
CA HIS A 230 7.81 3.76 -6.70
C HIS A 230 6.31 3.67 -7.02
N THR A 231 5.85 2.47 -7.30
CA THR A 231 4.44 2.04 -7.28
C THR A 231 4.24 0.99 -6.19
N ASP A 232 3.04 0.91 -5.62
CA ASP A 232 2.68 -0.15 -4.67
C ASP A 232 2.38 -1.47 -5.39
N TYR A 233 2.46 -2.59 -4.67
CA TYR A 233 2.42 -3.94 -5.27
C TYR A 233 1.05 -4.62 -5.19
N GLU A 234 0.32 -4.46 -4.09
CA GLU A 234 -0.96 -5.13 -3.82
C GLU A 234 -2.09 -4.63 -4.75
N CYS A 235 -3.35 -4.72 -4.36
CA CYS A 235 -4.44 -4.19 -5.16
C CYS A 235 -4.57 -2.66 -5.03
N PHE A 236 -4.50 -2.17 -3.81
CA PHE A 236 -4.54 -0.74 -3.51
C PHE A 236 -4.07 -0.49 -2.07
N THR A 237 -3.80 0.77 -1.76
CA THR A 237 -3.38 1.23 -0.45
C THR A 237 -4.40 2.22 0.11
N ILE A 238 -4.69 2.14 1.41
CA ILE A 238 -5.27 3.25 2.16
C ILE A 238 -4.18 3.82 3.08
N LEU A 239 -3.98 5.13 3.03
CA LEU A 239 -2.90 5.80 3.73
C LEU A 239 -3.45 6.83 4.72
N SER A 240 -3.10 6.67 5.99
CA SER A 240 -3.23 7.73 6.99
C SER A 240 -1.94 8.55 7.04
N GLN A 241 -2.06 9.88 7.04
CA GLN A 241 -0.95 10.82 7.15
C GLN A 241 -1.11 11.68 8.40
N ASP A 242 0.01 12.08 9.00
CA ASP A 242 0.02 13.20 9.95
C ASP A 242 -0.17 14.55 9.22
N ASN A 243 0.12 15.67 9.90
CA ASN A 243 -0.07 17.00 9.34
C ASN A 243 1.14 17.51 8.52
N VAL A 244 2.18 16.70 8.30
CA VAL A 244 3.40 17.11 7.59
C VAL A 244 3.30 16.75 6.10
N PRO A 245 3.24 17.74 5.21
CA PRO A 245 3.12 17.49 3.77
C PRO A 245 4.44 16.97 3.18
N ALA A 246 4.42 15.77 2.59
CA ALA A 246 5.60 15.20 1.95
C ALA A 246 5.28 14.25 0.79
N LEU A 247 4.05 13.73 0.70
CA LEU A 247 3.63 12.84 -0.37
C LEU A 247 3.50 13.60 -1.69
N GLN A 248 4.09 13.07 -2.75
CA GLN A 248 4.02 13.61 -4.11
C GLN A 248 3.64 12.51 -5.09
N VAL A 249 2.76 12.82 -6.03
CA VAL A 249 2.25 11.91 -7.07
C VAL A 249 2.65 12.43 -8.44
N ARG A 250 3.14 11.55 -9.32
CA ARG A 250 3.68 11.94 -10.63
C ARG A 250 2.57 11.94 -11.69
N ASN A 251 2.33 13.09 -12.31
CA ASN A 251 1.36 13.20 -13.41
C ASN A 251 1.94 12.73 -14.76
N ALA A 252 1.13 12.76 -15.82
CA ALA A 252 1.55 12.33 -17.16
C ALA A 252 2.65 13.19 -17.79
N ARG A 253 2.78 14.47 -17.38
CA ARG A 253 3.87 15.36 -17.81
C ARG A 253 5.20 15.05 -17.09
N GLY A 254 5.19 14.13 -16.11
CA GLY A 254 6.34 13.84 -15.27
C GLY A 254 6.50 14.81 -14.10
N GLU A 255 5.53 15.69 -13.87
CA GLU A 255 5.55 16.66 -12.78
C GLU A 255 5.05 16.05 -11.49
N TRP A 256 5.62 16.49 -10.37
CA TRP A 256 5.23 16.04 -9.04
C TRP A 256 4.12 16.92 -8.47
N VAL A 257 2.95 16.33 -8.28
CA VAL A 257 1.78 16.98 -7.65
C VAL A 257 1.78 16.61 -6.17
N VAL A 258 1.78 17.62 -5.31
CA VAL A 258 1.75 17.41 -3.85
C VAL A 258 0.37 16.87 -3.44
N ALA A 259 0.37 15.84 -2.57
CA ALA A 259 -0.80 15.30 -1.90
C ALA A 259 -0.78 15.74 -0.41
N PRO A 260 -1.20 16.97 -0.08
CA PRO A 260 -1.11 17.48 1.29
C PRO A 260 -2.06 16.71 2.21
N PRO A 261 -1.75 16.59 3.50
CA PRO A 261 -2.69 16.06 4.48
C PRO A 261 -3.98 16.88 4.52
N ILE A 262 -5.13 16.20 4.49
CA ILE A 262 -6.45 16.83 4.63
C ILE A 262 -7.12 16.19 5.85
N PRO A 263 -7.47 16.95 6.89
CA PRO A 263 -8.10 16.43 8.09
C PRO A 263 -9.38 15.63 7.79
N GLY A 264 -9.56 14.51 8.47
CA GLY A 264 -10.73 13.63 8.31
C GLY A 264 -10.74 12.82 7.00
N THR A 265 -9.59 12.71 6.32
CA THR A 265 -9.47 11.90 5.10
C THR A 265 -8.36 10.86 5.19
N LEU A 266 -8.51 9.79 4.39
CA LEU A 266 -7.43 8.88 4.03
C LEU A 266 -7.11 9.07 2.55
N VAL A 267 -5.87 8.81 2.14
CA VAL A 267 -5.50 8.72 0.72
C VAL A 267 -5.69 7.28 0.26
N VAL A 268 -6.25 7.10 -0.92
CA VAL A 268 -6.32 5.80 -1.61
C VAL A 268 -5.51 5.87 -2.88
N ASN A 269 -4.68 4.88 -3.12
CA ASN A 269 -4.00 4.71 -4.41
C ASN A 269 -4.12 3.29 -4.93
N ILE A 270 -4.34 3.18 -6.24
CA ILE A 270 -4.34 1.92 -6.96
C ILE A 270 -2.92 1.40 -7.06
N ALA A 271 -2.76 0.10 -6.88
CA ALA A 271 -1.46 -0.57 -6.93
C ALA A 271 -1.37 -1.54 -8.11
N ASP A 272 -0.19 -2.10 -8.33
CA ASP A 272 0.19 -2.82 -9.56
C ASP A 272 -0.68 -4.06 -9.82
N CYS A 273 -1.02 -4.83 -8.79
CA CYS A 273 -1.82 -6.05 -8.95
C CYS A 273 -3.20 -5.72 -9.54
N LEU A 274 -3.92 -4.72 -8.99
CA LEU A 274 -5.24 -4.32 -9.50
C LEU A 274 -5.11 -3.61 -10.86
N SER A 275 -4.06 -2.83 -11.07
CA SER A 275 -3.78 -2.21 -12.36
C SER A 275 -3.62 -3.30 -13.45
N LYS A 276 -2.82 -4.32 -13.19
CA LYS A 276 -2.63 -5.46 -14.11
C LYS A 276 -3.93 -6.25 -14.32
N TRP A 277 -4.70 -6.46 -13.26
CA TRP A 277 -5.99 -7.17 -13.34
C TRP A 277 -6.99 -6.45 -14.24
N THR A 278 -6.97 -5.11 -14.21
CA THR A 278 -7.85 -4.25 -15.03
C THR A 278 -7.22 -3.86 -16.37
N ASN A 279 -6.20 -4.58 -16.83
CA ASN A 279 -5.48 -4.26 -18.07
C ASN A 279 -4.95 -2.81 -18.08
N GLU A 280 -4.45 -2.31 -16.95
CA GLU A 280 -4.03 -0.91 -16.75
C GLU A 280 -5.14 0.14 -16.97
N THR A 281 -6.42 -0.26 -16.90
CA THR A 281 -7.54 0.69 -16.90
C THR A 281 -7.50 1.54 -15.63
N PHE A 282 -7.35 0.92 -14.49
CA PHE A 282 -7.02 1.59 -13.23
C PHE A 282 -5.51 1.82 -13.19
N LYS A 283 -5.10 3.02 -12.84
CA LYS A 283 -3.69 3.43 -12.91
C LYS A 283 -2.97 3.14 -11.60
N SER A 284 -1.89 2.37 -11.67
CA SER A 284 -0.88 2.36 -10.62
C SER A 284 0.07 3.52 -10.89
N THR A 285 -0.03 4.57 -10.07
CA THR A 285 0.64 5.84 -10.34
C THR A 285 1.88 5.99 -9.46
N VAL A 286 3.00 6.36 -10.09
CA VAL A 286 4.27 6.59 -9.41
C VAL A 286 4.13 7.71 -8.39
N HIS A 287 4.62 7.46 -7.19
CA HIS A 287 4.62 8.43 -6.10
C HIS A 287 5.91 8.34 -5.27
N ARG A 288 6.16 9.36 -4.47
CA ARG A 288 7.33 9.45 -3.60
C ARG A 288 7.03 10.25 -2.34
N VAL A 289 7.95 10.20 -1.38
CA VAL A 289 7.91 11.04 -0.19
C VAL A 289 9.16 11.90 -0.13
N VAL A 290 8.98 13.24 -0.10
CA VAL A 290 10.05 14.21 0.06
C VAL A 290 9.66 15.18 1.17
N ASN A 291 10.30 15.03 2.33
CA ASN A 291 10.01 15.88 3.49
C ASN A 291 10.98 17.08 3.52
N LEU A 292 10.48 18.24 3.16
CA LEU A 292 11.24 19.51 3.12
C LEU A 292 10.86 20.45 4.28
N THR A 293 10.09 19.98 5.25
CA THR A 293 9.53 20.86 6.29
C THR A 293 10.47 21.09 7.47
N GLY A 294 11.52 20.28 7.61
CA GLY A 294 12.38 20.28 8.80
C GLY A 294 11.72 19.67 10.04
N GLN A 295 10.54 19.09 9.90
CA GLN A 295 9.81 18.38 10.96
C GLN A 295 9.87 16.88 10.71
N GLU A 296 9.78 16.08 11.76
CA GLU A 296 9.53 14.65 11.60
C GLU A 296 8.14 14.40 11.04
N ARG A 297 7.95 13.32 10.29
CA ARG A 297 6.68 12.93 9.69
C ARG A 297 6.35 11.48 10.00
N TYR A 298 5.07 11.23 10.23
CA TYR A 298 4.53 9.89 10.40
C TYR A 298 3.46 9.59 9.36
N SER A 299 3.47 8.37 8.84
CA SER A 299 2.38 7.91 7.97
C SER A 299 2.19 6.40 8.11
N ILE A 300 0.97 5.95 7.83
CA ILE A 300 0.56 4.57 8.07
C ILE A 300 -0.17 4.06 6.82
N PRO A 301 0.54 3.54 5.82
CA PRO A 301 -0.07 2.82 4.70
C PRO A 301 -0.56 1.44 5.16
N PHE A 302 -1.73 1.08 4.66
CA PHE A 302 -2.33 -0.23 4.77
C PHE A 302 -2.53 -0.77 3.37
N PHE A 303 -1.62 -1.63 2.93
CA PHE A 303 -1.64 -2.28 1.63
C PHE A 303 -2.64 -3.43 1.66
N PHE A 304 -3.59 -3.44 0.74
CA PHE A 304 -4.63 -4.44 0.68
C PHE A 304 -4.60 -5.17 -0.66
N GLY A 305 -4.46 -6.48 -0.59
CA GLY A 305 -4.47 -7.39 -1.73
C GLY A 305 -5.54 -8.47 -1.60
N VAL A 306 -5.51 -9.42 -2.50
CA VAL A 306 -6.34 -10.62 -2.47
C VAL A 306 -5.59 -11.76 -1.79
N ASP A 307 -6.27 -12.88 -1.55
CA ASP A 307 -5.66 -14.11 -1.06
C ASP A 307 -4.43 -14.46 -1.91
N TYR A 308 -3.28 -14.68 -1.31
CA TYR A 308 -2.00 -14.87 -2.03
C TYR A 308 -2.00 -16.03 -3.04
N ASN A 309 -2.87 -17.03 -2.85
CA ASN A 309 -3.04 -18.13 -3.80
C ASN A 309 -3.92 -17.78 -5.01
N THR A 310 -4.48 -16.57 -5.07
CA THR A 310 -5.34 -16.12 -6.18
C THR A 310 -4.55 -16.02 -7.47
N THR A 311 -5.14 -16.53 -8.56
CA THR A 311 -4.61 -16.28 -9.90
C THR A 311 -5.22 -14.99 -10.42
N VAL A 312 -4.38 -14.01 -10.68
CA VAL A 312 -4.75 -12.72 -11.30
C VAL A 312 -4.62 -12.89 -12.82
N SER A 313 -5.74 -12.69 -13.52
CA SER A 313 -5.81 -12.72 -14.98
C SER A 313 -6.56 -11.49 -15.45
N VAL A 314 -6.11 -10.86 -16.53
CA VAL A 314 -6.79 -9.66 -17.04
C VAL A 314 -8.29 -9.91 -17.19
N LEU A 315 -9.09 -9.01 -16.63
CA LEU A 315 -10.56 -9.11 -16.67
C LEU A 315 -11.06 -9.06 -18.11
N PRO A 316 -11.95 -9.98 -18.54
CA PRO A 316 -12.49 -9.98 -19.91
C PRO A 316 -13.14 -8.65 -20.30
N SER A 317 -13.78 -7.95 -19.34
CA SER A 317 -14.38 -6.63 -19.56
C SER A 317 -13.34 -5.52 -19.85
N CYS A 318 -12.07 -5.77 -19.59
CA CYS A 318 -10.97 -4.84 -19.83
C CYS A 318 -10.14 -5.19 -21.08
N ILE A 319 -10.58 -6.19 -21.88
CA ILE A 319 -9.93 -6.63 -23.11
C ILE A 319 -10.80 -6.25 -24.30
N SER A 320 -10.18 -5.80 -25.39
CA SER A 320 -10.79 -5.62 -26.72
C SER A 320 -9.80 -5.97 -27.81
N ASP A 321 -10.25 -5.99 -29.07
CA ASP A 321 -9.37 -6.24 -30.22
C ASP A 321 -8.24 -5.22 -30.31
N ASP A 322 -8.52 -3.96 -29.97
CA ASP A 322 -7.54 -2.87 -29.96
C ASP A 322 -6.71 -2.82 -28.65
N ARG A 323 -7.11 -3.61 -27.66
CA ARG A 323 -6.50 -3.63 -26.33
C ARG A 323 -6.42 -5.04 -25.77
N PRO A 324 -5.50 -5.87 -26.30
CA PRO A 324 -5.28 -7.22 -25.81
C PRO A 324 -4.76 -7.21 -24.36
N ALA A 325 -4.77 -8.37 -23.71
CA ALA A 325 -4.26 -8.51 -22.34
C ALA A 325 -2.79 -8.09 -22.25
N CYS A 326 -2.48 -7.16 -21.34
CA CYS A 326 -1.14 -6.60 -21.15
C CYS A 326 -0.18 -7.54 -20.41
N VAL A 327 -0.71 -8.53 -19.65
CA VAL A 327 0.09 -9.49 -18.87
C VAL A 327 -0.48 -10.90 -18.98
N GLN A 328 0.39 -11.89 -18.79
CA GLN A 328 -0.04 -13.28 -18.62
C GLN A 328 -0.59 -13.47 -17.19
N PRO A 329 -1.48 -14.47 -16.96
CA PRO A 329 -1.94 -14.80 -15.62
C PRO A 329 -0.77 -15.09 -14.67
N PHE A 330 -0.87 -14.59 -13.43
CA PHE A 330 0.14 -14.78 -12.39
C PHE A 330 -0.50 -15.03 -11.03
N LYS A 331 0.26 -15.55 -10.08
CA LYS A 331 -0.18 -15.70 -8.68
C LYS A 331 0.10 -14.42 -7.89
N ALA A 332 -0.91 -13.92 -7.15
CA ALA A 332 -0.77 -12.71 -6.36
C ALA A 332 0.41 -12.79 -5.37
N GLY A 333 0.52 -13.90 -4.63
CA GLY A 333 1.60 -14.09 -3.66
C GLY A 333 2.99 -14.20 -4.29
N GLU A 334 3.12 -14.87 -5.46
CA GLU A 334 4.39 -14.91 -6.20
C GLU A 334 4.82 -13.52 -6.62
N PHE A 335 3.88 -12.73 -7.13
CA PHE A 335 4.14 -11.36 -7.54
C PHE A 335 4.59 -10.48 -6.38
N VAL A 336 3.84 -10.46 -5.26
CA VAL A 336 4.16 -9.66 -4.08
C VAL A 336 5.51 -10.06 -3.48
N ARG A 337 5.75 -11.37 -3.31
CA ARG A 337 7.04 -11.85 -2.78
C ARG A 337 8.23 -11.42 -3.64
N ALA A 338 8.09 -11.48 -4.97
CA ALA A 338 9.14 -11.04 -5.87
C ALA A 338 9.46 -9.54 -5.75
N GLN A 339 8.47 -8.71 -5.45
CA GLN A 339 8.69 -7.28 -5.21
C GLN A 339 9.31 -7.03 -3.83
N LEU A 340 8.80 -7.67 -2.78
CA LEU A 340 9.38 -7.56 -1.44
C LEU A 340 10.85 -7.98 -1.41
N ALA A 341 11.23 -9.03 -2.12
CA ALA A 341 12.63 -9.46 -2.21
C ALA A 341 13.56 -8.38 -2.82
N LYS A 342 13.04 -7.52 -3.69
CA LYS A 342 13.79 -6.38 -4.25
C LYS A 342 13.93 -5.22 -3.25
N THR A 343 12.94 -5.02 -2.39
CA THR A 343 12.91 -3.94 -1.39
C THR A 343 13.76 -4.28 -0.17
N TYR A 344 13.72 -5.55 0.26
CA TYR A 344 14.39 -6.05 1.47
C TYR A 344 15.67 -6.81 1.14
N VAL A 345 16.49 -6.33 0.20
CA VAL A 345 17.70 -7.01 -0.30
C VAL A 345 18.65 -7.40 0.83
N ALA A 346 18.86 -6.52 1.82
CA ALA A 346 19.73 -6.78 2.96
C ALA A 346 19.26 -7.93 3.87
N TYR A 347 17.99 -8.34 3.75
CA TYR A 347 17.33 -9.35 4.58
C TYR A 347 16.84 -10.56 3.80
N SER A 348 17.03 -10.60 2.48
CA SER A 348 16.71 -11.77 1.64
C SER A 348 17.75 -12.87 1.81
N GLU A 349 17.32 -14.11 2.06
CA GLU A 349 18.19 -15.28 2.28
C GLU A 349 18.95 -15.79 1.03
N GLU A 350 18.95 -15.11 -0.11
CA GLU A 350 19.82 -15.52 -1.22
C GLU A 350 21.24 -15.03 -0.97
N PRO A 351 22.21 -15.95 -0.75
CA PRO A 351 23.60 -15.58 -0.67
C PRO A 351 23.99 -14.98 -2.02
N SER A 352 24.37 -13.69 -2.01
CA SER A 352 24.95 -13.06 -3.19
C SER A 352 26.08 -13.93 -3.71
N THR A 353 25.86 -14.57 -4.86
CA THR A 353 26.93 -15.13 -5.70
C THR A 353 27.74 -13.98 -6.32
N LYS A 354 28.24 -13.07 -5.51
CA LYS A 354 29.39 -12.26 -5.86
C LYS A 354 30.61 -12.99 -5.36
N ALA A 355 30.96 -14.04 -6.11
CA ALA A 355 32.30 -14.58 -6.09
C ALA A 355 33.31 -13.52 -6.57
N ARG A 356 34.38 -13.44 -5.83
CA ARG A 356 35.64 -12.70 -5.92
C ARG A 356 36.14 -12.42 -7.34
#